data_3e2e4e3de2eab52583538db6d21545e9
#
_entry.id   3e2e4e3de2eab52583538db6d21545e9
#
_cell.length_a   1.000
_cell.length_b   1.000
_cell.length_c   1.000
_cell.angle_alpha   90.00
_cell.angle_beta   90.00
_cell.angle_gamma   90.00
#
_symmetry.space_group_name_H-M   'P 1'
#
loop_
_entity.id
_entity.type
_entity.pdbx_description
1 polymer ?
#
loop_
_entity_poly.entity_id
_entity_poly.type
_entity_poly.pdbx_seq_one_letter_code
_entity_poly.pdbx_strand_id
1 'polypeptide(L)'
;MDKYIGKRLDGRYEIIEVIGVGGMAVVYKARDVLDDRIVAVKVLKSEFLGNEEFRRRFKNECKAIAVLSHPNIIKVYDVNFGGNIEYIVMEYVDGITLKEYIEQQGVVKWKEAVHFTTQILKALQHAHDKGIV
;
A
#
# COMPACT_ATOMS: atom_id res chain seq x y z
N MET A 1 13.56 7.54 -15.96
CA MET A 1 12.14 7.26 -16.28
C MET A 1 11.78 5.88 -15.72
N ASP A 2 10.65 5.78 -15.05
CA ASP A 2 10.22 4.52 -14.49
C ASP A 2 9.74 3.56 -15.58
N LYS A 3 10.20 2.30 -15.51
CA LYS A 3 9.96 1.31 -16.56
C LYS A 3 8.52 0.76 -16.59
N TYR A 4 7.75 0.96 -15.55
CA TYR A 4 6.38 0.45 -15.47
C TYR A 4 5.32 1.46 -15.91
N ILE A 5 5.62 2.75 -15.87
CA ILE A 5 4.66 3.79 -16.25
C ILE A 5 4.22 3.59 -17.72
N GLY A 6 2.91 3.59 -17.95
CA GLY A 6 2.31 3.34 -19.24
C GLY A 6 2.12 1.87 -19.59
N LYS A 7 2.64 0.95 -18.77
CA LYS A 7 2.47 -0.49 -18.96
C LYS A 7 1.29 -1.01 -18.16
N ARG A 8 0.82 -2.18 -18.58
CA ARG A 8 -0.31 -2.85 -17.96
C ARG A 8 0.17 -4.17 -17.34
N LEU A 9 0.12 -4.28 -16.01
CA LEU A 9 0.52 -5.49 -15.29
C LEU A 9 -0.58 -6.55 -15.44
N ASP A 10 -0.19 -7.74 -15.87
CA ASP A 10 -1.09 -8.88 -16.13
C ASP A 10 -2.29 -8.52 -17.01
N GLY A 11 -2.10 -7.55 -17.91
CA GLY A 11 -3.16 -7.07 -18.81
C GLY A 11 -4.30 -6.34 -18.09
N ARG A 12 -4.16 -6.06 -16.79
CA ARG A 12 -5.24 -5.53 -15.95
C ARG A 12 -4.93 -4.18 -15.32
N TYR A 13 -3.75 -4.02 -14.74
CA TYR A 13 -3.41 -2.81 -13.96
C TYR A 13 -2.54 -1.87 -14.77
N GLU A 14 -3.13 -0.81 -15.30
CA GLU A 14 -2.45 0.20 -16.10
C GLU A 14 -1.77 1.20 -15.19
N ILE A 15 -0.45 1.23 -15.21
CA ILE A 15 0.37 2.07 -14.34
C ILE A 15 0.37 3.51 -14.83
N ILE A 16 -0.04 4.44 -13.98
CA ILE A 16 -0.20 5.85 -14.32
C ILE A 16 1.00 6.68 -13.86
N GLU A 17 1.32 6.64 -12.57
CA GLU A 17 2.40 7.44 -11.98
C GLU A 17 2.92 6.83 -10.69
N VAL A 18 4.12 7.27 -10.28
CA VAL A 18 4.70 6.89 -8.97
C VAL A 18 4.07 7.78 -7.90
N ILE A 19 3.59 7.18 -6.82
CA ILE A 19 3.04 7.91 -5.67
C ILE A 19 3.84 7.70 -4.38
N GLY A 20 4.76 6.74 -4.37
CA GLY A 20 5.64 6.52 -3.21
C GLY A 20 6.84 5.65 -3.58
N VAL A 21 7.97 5.90 -2.91
CA VAL A 21 9.20 5.12 -3.10
C VAL A 21 9.68 4.68 -1.73
N GLY A 22 9.73 3.39 -1.49
CA GLY A 22 10.28 2.79 -0.28
C GLY A 22 11.64 2.15 -0.52
N GLY A 23 12.18 1.53 0.53
CA GLY A 23 13.47 0.85 0.46
C GLY A 23 13.48 -0.31 -0.53
N MET A 24 12.47 -1.18 -0.50
CA MET A 24 12.41 -2.36 -1.38
C MET A 24 11.26 -2.37 -2.36
N ALA A 25 10.36 -1.42 -2.31
CA ALA A 25 9.19 -1.36 -3.18
C ALA A 25 8.88 0.06 -3.63
N VAL A 26 8.19 0.17 -4.76
CA VAL A 26 7.65 1.42 -5.29
C VAL A 26 6.14 1.30 -5.36
N VAL A 27 5.43 2.34 -4.96
CA VAL A 27 3.97 2.38 -5.02
C VAL A 27 3.54 3.24 -6.19
N TYR A 28 2.66 2.70 -7.02
CA TYR A 28 2.12 3.38 -8.19
C TYR A 28 0.63 3.62 -8.04
N LYS A 29 0.18 4.72 -8.62
CA LYS A 29 -1.22 4.90 -8.95
C LYS A 29 -1.49 4.15 -10.24
N ALA A 30 -2.55 3.36 -10.28
CA ALA A 30 -2.90 2.56 -11.44
C ALA A 30 -4.41 2.55 -11.65
N ARG A 31 -4.81 2.19 -12.88
CA ARG A 31 -6.21 1.95 -13.21
C ARG A 31 -6.43 0.46 -13.39
N ASP A 32 -7.36 -0.09 -12.64
CA ASP A 32 -7.85 -1.45 -12.84
C ASP A 32 -8.84 -1.42 -14.00
N VAL A 33 -8.43 -1.90 -15.16
CA VAL A 33 -9.26 -1.83 -16.38
C VAL A 33 -10.44 -2.79 -16.35
N LEU A 34 -10.38 -3.83 -15.52
CA LEU A 34 -11.45 -4.80 -15.38
C LEU A 34 -12.60 -4.25 -14.53
N ASP A 35 -12.28 -3.69 -13.37
CA ASP A 35 -13.26 -3.10 -12.45
C ASP A 35 -13.46 -1.60 -12.66
N ASP A 36 -12.72 -1.01 -13.59
CA ASP A 36 -12.76 0.42 -13.94
C ASP A 36 -12.66 1.34 -12.70
N ARG A 37 -11.60 1.15 -11.93
CA ARG A 37 -11.34 1.97 -10.74
C ARG A 37 -9.85 2.25 -10.57
N ILE A 38 -9.55 3.34 -9.87
CA ILE A 38 -8.18 3.68 -9.50
C ILE A 38 -7.78 2.86 -8.28
N VAL A 39 -6.56 2.33 -8.33
CA VAL A 39 -5.98 1.50 -7.27
C VAL A 39 -4.54 1.94 -7.02
N ALA A 40 -3.97 1.51 -5.89
CA ALA A 40 -2.55 1.63 -5.61
C ALA A 40 -1.89 0.27 -5.82
N VAL A 41 -0.75 0.24 -6.50
CA VAL A 41 0.00 -0.99 -6.76
C VAL A 41 1.39 -0.85 -6.17
N LYS A 42 1.71 -1.68 -5.18
CA LYS A 42 3.04 -1.72 -4.55
C LYS A 42 3.83 -2.83 -5.20
N VAL A 43 4.91 -2.47 -5.89
CA VAL A 43 5.73 -3.38 -6.68
C VAL A 43 7.10 -3.54 -6.02
N LEU A 44 7.52 -4.79 -5.83
CA LEU A 44 8.87 -5.09 -5.35
C LEU A 44 9.88 -4.62 -6.41
N LYS A 45 10.89 -3.85 -5.99
CA LYS A 45 11.93 -3.37 -6.89
C LYS A 45 12.65 -4.57 -7.54
N SER A 46 12.91 -4.47 -8.84
CA SER A 46 13.52 -5.56 -9.62
C SER A 46 14.87 -6.01 -9.09
N GLU A 47 15.63 -5.12 -8.48
CA GLU A 47 16.92 -5.45 -7.86
C GLU A 47 16.81 -6.45 -6.70
N PHE A 48 15.62 -6.59 -6.09
CA PHE A 48 15.37 -7.52 -4.99
C PHE A 48 14.69 -8.83 -5.43
N LEU A 49 14.29 -8.95 -6.70
CA LEU A 49 13.64 -10.16 -7.20
C LEU A 49 14.53 -11.41 -7.12
N GLY A 50 15.84 -11.23 -7.23
CA GLY A 50 16.82 -12.32 -7.09
C GLY A 50 17.20 -12.65 -5.64
N ASN A 51 16.70 -11.90 -4.66
CA ASN A 51 17.01 -12.10 -3.25
C ASN A 51 15.81 -12.73 -2.53
N GLU A 52 15.94 -14.00 -2.17
CA GLU A 52 14.86 -14.76 -1.52
C GLU A 52 14.41 -14.17 -0.19
N GLU A 53 15.33 -13.58 0.58
CA GLU A 53 15.01 -12.97 1.87
C GLU A 53 14.09 -11.76 1.68
N PHE A 54 14.40 -10.87 0.73
CA PHE A 54 13.56 -9.71 0.43
C PHE A 54 12.21 -10.12 -0.14
N ARG A 55 12.19 -11.11 -1.03
CA ARG A 55 10.94 -11.64 -1.60
C ARG A 55 10.05 -12.23 -0.52
N ARG A 56 10.63 -13.01 0.39
CA ARG A 56 9.89 -13.61 1.51
C ARG A 56 9.34 -12.55 2.43
N ARG A 57 10.12 -11.53 2.77
CA ARG A 57 9.69 -10.41 3.60
C ARG A 57 8.53 -9.66 2.95
N PHE A 58 8.67 -9.31 1.68
CA PHE A 58 7.60 -8.64 0.93
C PHE A 58 6.30 -9.47 0.92
N LYS A 59 6.42 -10.76 0.62
CA LYS A 59 5.29 -11.69 0.61
C LYS A 59 4.60 -11.80 1.98
N ASN A 60 5.39 -11.92 3.05
CA ASN A 60 4.85 -12.03 4.40
C ASN A 60 4.13 -10.75 4.84
N GLU A 61 4.68 -9.59 4.53
CA GLU A 61 4.03 -8.30 4.80
C GLU A 61 2.70 -8.18 4.06
N CYS A 62 2.68 -8.55 2.78
CA CYS A 62 1.47 -8.50 1.97
C CYS A 62 0.40 -9.46 2.50
N LYS A 63 0.77 -10.68 2.87
CA LYS A 63 -0.16 -11.66 3.44
C LYS A 63 -0.76 -11.19 4.76
N ALA A 64 0.06 -10.58 5.62
CA ALA A 64 -0.39 -10.05 6.89
C ALA A 64 -1.47 -8.98 6.71
N ILE A 65 -1.24 -8.06 5.79
CA ILE A 65 -2.20 -6.97 5.51
C ILE A 65 -3.46 -7.51 4.82
N ALA A 66 -3.33 -8.51 3.95
CA ALA A 66 -4.43 -9.03 3.15
C ALA A 66 -5.56 -9.66 3.98
N VAL A 67 -5.28 -10.14 5.20
CA VAL A 67 -6.31 -10.72 6.08
C VAL A 67 -7.06 -9.67 6.90
N LEU A 68 -6.62 -8.41 6.87
CA LEU A 68 -7.24 -7.34 7.64
C LEU A 68 -8.41 -6.71 6.86
N SER A 69 -9.51 -6.45 7.56
CA SER A 69 -10.67 -5.75 7.01
C SER A 69 -11.20 -4.80 8.08
N HIS A 70 -10.89 -3.52 7.93
CA HIS A 70 -11.27 -2.49 8.89
C HIS A 70 -11.33 -1.13 8.19
N PRO A 71 -12.28 -0.23 8.57
CA PRO A 71 -12.42 1.08 7.92
C PRO A 71 -11.17 1.96 7.99
N ASN A 72 -10.32 1.74 8.99
CA ASN A 72 -9.11 2.54 9.21
C ASN A 72 -7.84 1.84 8.70
N ILE A 73 -7.98 0.78 7.92
CA ILE A 73 -6.87 0.05 7.32
C ILE A 73 -7.10 -0.04 5.81
N ILE A 74 -6.06 0.24 5.02
CA ILE A 74 -6.13 0.13 3.56
C ILE A 74 -6.49 -1.29 3.16
N LYS A 75 -7.50 -1.43 2.29
CA LYS A 75 -7.97 -2.72 1.80
C LYS A 75 -7.04 -3.25 0.71
N VAL A 76 -6.73 -4.53 0.76
CA VAL A 76 -5.99 -5.25 -0.28
C VAL A 76 -6.99 -5.92 -1.21
N TYR A 77 -6.83 -5.71 -2.52
CA TYR A 77 -7.72 -6.27 -3.54
C TYR A 77 -7.16 -7.49 -4.21
N ASP A 78 -5.83 -7.54 -4.43
CA ASP A 78 -5.18 -8.59 -5.19
C ASP A 78 -3.71 -8.68 -4.84
N VAL A 79 -3.10 -9.83 -5.06
CA VAL A 79 -1.68 -10.06 -4.86
C VAL A 79 -1.13 -10.91 -6.01
N ASN A 80 0.11 -10.65 -6.41
CA ASN A 80 0.83 -11.47 -7.36
C ASN A 80 2.22 -11.77 -6.84
N PHE A 81 2.46 -13.04 -6.52
CA PHE A 81 3.75 -13.52 -6.05
C PHE A 81 4.30 -14.56 -7.01
N GLY A 82 5.59 -14.49 -7.27
CA GLY A 82 6.28 -15.36 -8.20
C GLY A 82 6.34 -14.78 -9.61
N GLY A 83 7.20 -15.32 -10.44
CA GLY A 83 7.44 -14.81 -11.78
C GLY A 83 8.39 -13.61 -11.81
N ASN A 84 8.28 -12.80 -12.85
CA ASN A 84 9.20 -11.70 -13.14
C ASN A 84 8.85 -10.40 -12.41
N ILE A 85 7.71 -10.35 -11.74
CA ILE A 85 7.25 -9.19 -11.01
C ILE A 85 6.39 -9.64 -9.82
N GLU A 86 6.62 -9.02 -8.68
CA GLU A 86 5.82 -9.26 -7.49
C GLU A 86 5.17 -7.96 -7.06
N TYR A 87 3.87 -7.98 -6.85
CA TYR A 87 3.14 -6.79 -6.47
C TYR A 87 1.88 -7.10 -5.65
N ILE A 88 1.39 -6.09 -4.97
CA ILE A 88 0.11 -6.11 -4.25
C ILE A 88 -0.74 -4.94 -4.75
N VAL A 89 -2.01 -5.21 -4.98
CA VAL A 89 -3.00 -4.20 -5.38
C VAL A 89 -3.86 -3.85 -4.18
N MET A 90 -3.97 -2.57 -3.91
CA MET A 90 -4.67 -2.08 -2.73
C MET A 90 -5.49 -0.84 -3.04
N GLU A 91 -6.32 -0.48 -2.10
CA GLU A 91 -7.12 0.73 -2.12
C GLU A 91 -6.26 1.96 -2.35
N TYR A 92 -6.67 2.81 -3.29
CA TYR A 92 -6.05 4.12 -3.50
C TYR A 92 -6.77 5.14 -2.64
N VAL A 93 -6.01 5.81 -1.79
CA VAL A 93 -6.53 6.90 -0.95
C VAL A 93 -6.12 8.22 -1.58
N ASP A 94 -7.10 8.97 -2.07
CA ASP A 94 -6.87 10.30 -2.65
C ASP A 94 -6.88 11.33 -1.52
N GLY A 95 -5.71 11.65 -1.01
CA GLY A 95 -5.58 12.56 0.10
C GLY A 95 -4.12 12.77 0.48
N ILE A 96 -3.91 13.24 1.70
CA ILE A 96 -2.57 13.48 2.24
C ILE A 96 -2.29 12.56 3.41
N THR A 97 -1.00 12.37 3.72
CA THR A 97 -0.58 11.62 4.90
C THR A 97 -0.81 12.44 6.16
N LEU A 98 -0.87 11.77 7.30
CA LEU A 98 -0.94 12.45 8.60
C LEU A 98 0.29 13.34 8.82
N LYS A 99 1.47 12.91 8.36
CA LYS A 99 2.69 13.71 8.41
C LYS A 99 2.53 15.02 7.65
N GLU A 100 2.05 14.96 6.41
CA GLU A 100 1.80 16.14 5.58
C GLU A 100 0.76 17.08 6.24
N TYR A 101 -0.30 16.49 6.80
CA TYR A 101 -1.32 17.24 7.52
C TYR A 101 -0.73 18.03 8.71
N ILE A 102 0.09 17.36 9.52
CA ILE A 102 0.76 17.99 10.67
C ILE A 102 1.69 19.11 10.20
N GLU A 103 2.46 18.89 9.13
CA GLU A 103 3.34 19.90 8.56
C GLU A 103 2.57 21.13 8.07
N GLN A 104 1.41 20.93 7.45
CA GLN A 104 0.55 22.02 6.97
C GLN A 104 -0.11 22.80 8.10
N GLN A 105 -0.56 22.12 9.15
CA GLN A 105 -1.23 22.75 10.28
C GLN A 105 -0.28 23.46 11.25
N GLY A 106 0.97 23.02 11.30
CA GLY A 106 1.98 23.48 12.27
C GLY A 106 1.78 22.83 13.64
N VAL A 107 0.63 23.07 14.27
CA VAL A 107 0.29 22.47 15.57
C VAL A 107 -1.06 21.79 15.45
N VAL A 108 -1.12 20.50 15.84
CA VAL A 108 -2.38 19.75 15.88
C VAL A 108 -3.04 19.99 17.25
N LYS A 109 -4.29 20.40 17.23
CA LYS A 109 -5.05 20.63 18.47
C LYS A 109 -5.28 19.29 19.18
N TRP A 110 -5.33 19.33 20.51
CA TRP A 110 -5.44 18.11 21.31
C TRP A 110 -6.66 17.26 20.99
N LYS A 111 -7.79 17.87 20.62
CA LYS A 111 -9.01 17.14 20.22
C LYS A 111 -8.79 16.34 18.94
N GLU A 112 -8.13 16.93 17.94
CA GLU A 112 -7.78 16.23 16.71
C GLU A 112 -6.76 15.13 16.98
N ALA A 113 -5.74 15.41 17.81
CA ALA A 113 -4.74 14.41 18.17
C ALA A 113 -5.37 13.20 18.84
N VAL A 114 -6.32 13.40 19.75
CA VAL A 114 -7.09 12.32 20.38
C VAL A 114 -7.91 11.56 19.35
N HIS A 115 -8.57 12.26 18.44
CA HIS A 115 -9.37 11.62 17.39
C HIS A 115 -8.52 10.73 16.48
N PHE A 116 -7.41 11.24 15.95
CA PHE A 116 -6.51 10.45 15.10
C PHE A 116 -5.91 9.25 15.85
N THR A 117 -5.44 9.47 17.07
CA THR A 117 -4.87 8.42 17.91
C THR A 117 -5.91 7.31 18.17
N THR A 118 -7.14 7.69 18.47
CA THR A 118 -8.23 6.73 18.70
C THR A 118 -8.50 5.88 17.46
N GLN A 119 -8.53 6.49 16.26
CA GLN A 119 -8.75 5.77 15.02
C GLN A 119 -7.58 4.82 14.71
N ILE A 120 -6.36 5.25 14.95
CA ILE A 120 -5.15 4.40 14.79
C ILE A 120 -5.21 3.22 15.76
N LEU A 121 -5.56 3.46 17.03
CA LEU A 121 -5.67 2.41 18.03
C LEU A 121 -6.74 1.37 17.69
N LYS A 122 -7.85 1.80 17.12
CA LYS A 122 -8.89 0.87 16.63
C LYS A 122 -8.36 -0.04 15.53
N ALA A 123 -7.59 0.52 14.60
CA ALA A 123 -6.95 -0.25 13.52
C ALA A 123 -5.93 -1.25 14.11
N LEU A 124 -5.09 -0.81 15.01
CA LEU A 124 -4.09 -1.67 15.68
C LEU A 124 -4.76 -2.77 16.50
N GLN A 125 -5.86 -2.46 17.21
CA GLN A 125 -6.62 -3.46 17.95
C GLN A 125 -7.14 -4.56 17.02
N HIS A 126 -7.69 -4.18 15.87
CA HIS A 126 -8.15 -5.14 14.87
C HIS A 126 -7.00 -6.04 14.39
N ALA A 127 -5.83 -5.46 14.08
CA ALA A 127 -4.66 -6.22 13.65
C ALA A 127 -4.20 -7.18 14.74
N HIS A 128 -4.12 -6.71 16.00
CA HIS A 128 -3.72 -7.54 17.14
C HIS A 128 -4.70 -8.69 17.37
N ASP A 129 -6.00 -8.45 17.23
CA ASP A 129 -7.03 -9.50 17.36
C ASP A 129 -6.88 -10.58 16.28
N LYS A 130 -6.25 -10.25 15.15
CA LYS A 130 -5.94 -11.19 14.07
C LYS A 130 -4.54 -11.80 14.21
N GLY A 131 -3.83 -11.53 15.29
CA GLY A 131 -2.49 -12.07 15.55
C GLY A 131 -1.36 -11.34 14.81
N ILE A 132 -1.62 -10.14 14.28
CA ILE A 132 -0.63 -9.33 13.60
C ILE A 132 -0.13 -8.24 14.53
N VAL A 133 1.19 -8.19 14.72
CA VAL A 133 1.86 -7.27 15.64
C VAL A 133 2.81 -6.35 14.89
#